data_445fb47cfcadf8aaa2a321bebba7448c
#
_entry.id   445fb47cfcadf8aaa2a321bebba7448c
#
_cell.length_a   1.000
_cell.length_b   1.000
_cell.length_c   1.000
_cell.angle_alpha   90.00
_cell.angle_beta   90.00
_cell.angle_gamma   90.00
#
_symmetry.space_group_name_H-M   'P 1'
#
loop_
_entity.id
_entity.type
_entity.pdbx_description
1 polymer ?
#
loop_
_entity_poly.entity_id
_entity_poly.type
_entity_poly.pdbx_seq_one_letter_code
_entity_poly.pdbx_strand_id
1 'polypeptide(L)'
;MENDNQPNFYKHFFDLIPEPILLIKKKSLEIVFANVDFQVHFKKSINFLRNKKIDIFLNDKSLLKSNLNLLNEKVGFFSIKEIPLFNDKYYDIKCVIPENEFDFMMLIFSETVTSKSSISNDYLIFDETFSILSHEINNPLSSIKMAAQLIEKTTADENLDLINIIKNETTRISTILNSLYFVDQKVNYMNKKKENIHELIRYCLLKIKKKKDKLQIIENFDPSLPSIEVDKNSMIQVFDNIFINSFESSNFSNFSYLKVTTEFLFGETIIIPNIKNSLKKNYILVTIEDNGSGIKKSDIEKIFIPFFSTKKRGSGVGLFLVKKIINYHNGEISVNSNNKITTIKLKLPL
;
A
#
# COMPACT_ATOMS: atom_id res chain seq x y z
N MET A 1 9.83 -31.38 -40.46
CA MET A 1 9.87 -29.91 -40.62
C MET A 1 9.04 -29.34 -39.47
N GLU A 2 9.58 -29.38 -38.25
CA GLU A 2 8.94 -28.87 -37.03
C GLU A 2 9.59 -27.54 -36.63
N ASN A 3 8.79 -26.56 -36.74
CA ASN A 3 8.71 -25.22 -36.12
C ASN A 3 9.93 -24.66 -35.36
N ASP A 4 10.90 -24.17 -36.08
CA ASP A 4 11.98 -23.29 -35.55
C ASP A 4 11.53 -21.86 -35.19
N ASN A 5 10.23 -21.55 -35.28
CA ASN A 5 9.70 -20.20 -35.03
C ASN A 5 9.14 -19.95 -33.62
N GLN A 6 9.01 -20.98 -32.77
CA GLN A 6 8.48 -20.80 -31.40
C GLN A 6 9.40 -20.05 -30.44
N PRO A 7 10.75 -20.20 -30.44
CA PRO A 7 11.61 -19.48 -29.49
C PRO A 7 11.58 -17.96 -29.64
N ASN A 8 11.35 -17.45 -30.85
CA ASN A 8 11.34 -16.00 -31.11
C ASN A 8 10.06 -15.31 -30.67
N PHE A 9 8.92 -16.03 -30.69
CA PHE A 9 7.62 -15.48 -30.26
C PHE A 9 7.60 -15.18 -28.75
N TYR A 10 8.01 -16.13 -27.91
CA TYR A 10 8.05 -15.94 -26.46
C TYR A 10 9.05 -14.85 -26.04
N LYS A 11 10.20 -14.80 -26.72
CA LYS A 11 11.18 -13.73 -26.50
C LYS A 11 10.58 -12.34 -26.73
N HIS A 12 9.86 -12.18 -27.84
CA HIS A 12 9.21 -10.91 -28.18
C HIS A 12 8.16 -10.51 -27.15
N PHE A 13 7.43 -11.51 -26.61
CA PHE A 13 6.43 -11.28 -25.59
C PHE A 13 7.03 -10.82 -24.26
N PHE A 14 8.14 -11.42 -23.83
CA PHE A 14 8.86 -10.98 -22.63
C PHE A 14 9.49 -9.59 -22.77
N ASP A 15 9.89 -9.21 -23.96
CA ASP A 15 10.44 -7.88 -24.23
C ASP A 15 9.40 -6.76 -24.19
N LEU A 16 8.09 -7.09 -24.29
CA LEU A 16 6.99 -6.13 -24.14
C LEU A 16 6.58 -5.88 -22.68
N ILE A 17 7.05 -6.68 -21.74
CA ILE A 17 6.70 -6.53 -20.31
C ILE A 17 7.55 -5.39 -19.73
N PRO A 18 6.92 -4.33 -19.20
CA PRO A 18 7.62 -3.15 -18.68
C PRO A 18 8.11 -3.38 -17.23
N GLU A 19 8.71 -4.53 -16.98
CA GLU A 19 9.35 -4.90 -15.71
C GLU A 19 10.64 -5.66 -16.04
N PRO A 20 11.75 -5.43 -15.29
CA PRO A 20 12.99 -6.15 -15.48
C PRO A 20 12.83 -7.65 -15.23
N ILE A 21 13.01 -8.48 -16.26
CA ILE A 21 12.86 -9.94 -16.19
C ILE A 21 14.17 -10.63 -16.54
N LEU A 22 14.52 -11.64 -15.73
CA LEU A 22 15.65 -12.49 -15.92
C LEU A 22 15.22 -13.96 -15.88
N LEU A 23 15.62 -14.78 -16.86
CA LEU A 23 15.50 -16.24 -16.80
C LEU A 23 16.84 -16.84 -16.45
N ILE A 24 16.87 -17.72 -15.44
CA ILE A 24 18.05 -18.45 -14.99
C ILE A 24 17.79 -19.93 -14.91
N LYS A 25 18.83 -20.76 -15.05
CA LYS A 25 18.74 -22.20 -14.80
C LYS A 25 18.56 -22.46 -13.30
N LYS A 26 17.70 -23.42 -12.93
CA LYS A 26 17.41 -23.74 -11.52
C LYS A 26 18.68 -24.16 -10.75
N LYS A 27 19.44 -25.13 -11.26
CA LYS A 27 20.58 -25.73 -10.54
C LYS A 27 21.85 -24.90 -10.61
N SER A 28 22.21 -24.39 -11.80
CA SER A 28 23.46 -23.66 -12.00
C SER A 28 23.38 -22.16 -11.70
N LEU A 29 22.16 -21.61 -11.62
CA LEU A 29 21.86 -20.17 -11.50
C LEU A 29 22.48 -19.34 -12.65
N GLU A 30 22.71 -19.98 -13.81
CA GLU A 30 23.23 -19.33 -15.01
C GLU A 30 22.12 -18.55 -15.71
N ILE A 31 22.45 -17.34 -16.17
CA ILE A 31 21.54 -16.47 -16.90
C ILE A 31 21.35 -16.98 -18.32
N VAL A 32 20.11 -17.19 -18.72
CA VAL A 32 19.72 -17.68 -20.05
C VAL A 32 19.16 -16.54 -20.89
N PHE A 33 18.32 -15.71 -20.28
CA PHE A 33 17.63 -14.63 -20.98
C PHE A 33 17.44 -13.43 -20.04
N ALA A 34 17.46 -12.22 -20.61
CA ALA A 34 17.07 -10.98 -19.96
C ALA A 34 16.24 -10.18 -20.97
N ASN A 35 15.09 -9.67 -20.56
CA ASN A 35 14.26 -8.83 -21.41
C ASN A 35 14.89 -7.43 -21.63
N VAL A 36 14.34 -6.64 -22.53
CA VAL A 36 14.84 -5.30 -22.86
C VAL A 36 14.85 -4.42 -21.62
N ASP A 37 13.79 -4.46 -20.81
CA ASP A 37 13.68 -3.63 -19.61
C ASP A 37 14.76 -3.96 -18.57
N PHE A 38 15.09 -5.24 -18.38
CA PHE A 38 16.21 -5.65 -17.52
C PHE A 38 17.54 -5.10 -18.02
N GLN A 39 17.79 -5.20 -19.35
CA GLN A 39 19.05 -4.73 -19.94
C GLN A 39 19.22 -3.21 -19.81
N VAL A 40 18.15 -2.46 -19.99
CA VAL A 40 18.12 -0.99 -19.83
C VAL A 40 18.32 -0.62 -18.35
N HIS A 41 17.56 -1.24 -17.46
CA HIS A 41 17.56 -0.93 -16.03
C HIS A 41 18.93 -1.21 -15.38
N PHE A 42 19.52 -2.36 -15.69
CA PHE A 42 20.82 -2.77 -15.14
C PHE A 42 22.01 -2.37 -16.00
N LYS A 43 21.79 -1.68 -17.13
CA LYS A 43 22.84 -1.25 -18.08
C LYS A 43 23.79 -2.38 -18.50
N LYS A 44 23.24 -3.58 -18.73
CA LYS A 44 23.97 -4.78 -19.11
C LYS A 44 23.27 -5.47 -20.30
N SER A 45 23.98 -5.69 -21.41
CA SER A 45 23.42 -6.42 -22.56
C SER A 45 23.29 -7.91 -22.28
N ILE A 46 22.31 -8.56 -22.93
CA ILE A 46 22.14 -10.03 -22.84
C ILE A 46 23.37 -10.78 -23.31
N ASN A 47 24.11 -10.28 -24.28
CA ASN A 47 25.35 -10.91 -24.78
C ASN A 47 26.44 -10.94 -23.66
N PHE A 48 26.47 -9.93 -22.81
CA PHE A 48 27.36 -9.90 -21.65
C PHE A 48 26.89 -10.82 -20.53
N LEU A 49 25.57 -11.01 -20.36
CA LEU A 49 24.97 -11.73 -19.25
C LEU A 49 24.88 -13.23 -19.48
N ARG A 50 24.66 -13.65 -20.72
CA ARG A 50 24.42 -15.05 -21.10
C ARG A 50 25.50 -15.99 -20.58
N ASN A 51 25.09 -17.10 -19.99
CA ASN A 51 25.95 -18.13 -19.38
C ASN A 51 26.78 -17.68 -18.17
N LYS A 52 26.56 -16.46 -17.67
CA LYS A 52 27.14 -16.02 -16.40
C LYS A 52 26.18 -16.34 -15.25
N LYS A 53 26.74 -16.57 -14.07
CA LYS A 53 25.93 -16.77 -12.86
C LYS A 53 25.35 -15.44 -12.38
N ILE A 54 24.20 -15.50 -11.76
CA ILE A 54 23.50 -14.32 -11.20
C ILE A 54 24.36 -13.54 -10.18
N ASP A 55 25.37 -14.19 -9.62
CA ASP A 55 26.31 -13.59 -8.65
C ASP A 55 26.97 -12.29 -9.14
N ILE A 56 27.00 -12.03 -10.46
CA ILE A 56 27.58 -10.80 -11.04
C ILE A 56 26.79 -9.55 -10.67
N PHE A 57 25.55 -9.69 -10.19
CA PHE A 57 24.66 -8.58 -9.80
C PHE A 57 24.60 -8.36 -8.29
N LEU A 58 25.32 -9.16 -7.49
CA LEU A 58 25.16 -9.18 -6.05
C LEU A 58 26.32 -8.47 -5.35
N ASN A 59 25.98 -7.51 -4.47
CA ASN A 59 26.93 -6.91 -3.54
C ASN A 59 27.22 -7.88 -2.38
N ASP A 60 26.18 -8.53 -1.86
CA ASP A 60 26.32 -9.64 -0.89
C ASP A 60 25.96 -10.96 -1.57
N LYS A 61 26.99 -11.71 -1.96
CA LYS A 61 26.85 -12.94 -2.74
C LYS A 61 26.11 -14.07 -2.02
N SER A 62 25.92 -13.96 -0.71
CA SER A 62 25.39 -15.06 0.10
C SER A 62 23.87 -15.10 0.15
N LEU A 63 23.19 -13.95 0.22
CA LEU A 63 21.77 -13.88 0.59
C LEU A 63 20.82 -14.31 -0.54
N LEU A 64 20.95 -13.76 -1.74
CA LEU A 64 20.09 -14.16 -2.86
C LEU A 64 20.37 -15.58 -3.30
N LYS A 65 21.64 -15.96 -3.39
CA LYS A 65 22.06 -17.30 -3.79
C LYS A 65 21.55 -18.39 -2.85
N SER A 66 21.64 -18.18 -1.54
CA SER A 66 21.10 -19.13 -0.56
C SER A 66 19.59 -19.28 -0.68
N ASN A 67 18.88 -18.18 -0.90
CA ASN A 67 17.42 -18.20 -1.09
C ASN A 67 17.01 -18.87 -2.41
N LEU A 68 17.70 -18.62 -3.52
CA LEU A 68 17.43 -19.28 -4.80
C LEU A 68 17.74 -20.78 -4.75
N ASN A 69 18.79 -21.20 -4.06
CA ASN A 69 19.11 -22.61 -3.87
C ASN A 69 18.03 -23.36 -3.06
N LEU A 70 17.42 -22.72 -2.08
CA LEU A 70 16.28 -23.27 -1.32
C LEU A 70 15.03 -23.47 -2.18
N LEU A 71 14.97 -22.81 -3.34
CA LEU A 71 13.82 -22.86 -4.25
C LEU A 71 13.98 -23.88 -5.38
N ASN A 72 15.16 -24.48 -5.56
CA ASN A 72 15.47 -25.38 -6.68
C ASN A 72 14.52 -26.57 -6.83
N GLU A 73 13.97 -27.07 -5.73
CA GLU A 73 13.04 -28.21 -5.70
C GLU A 73 11.58 -27.80 -5.53
N LYS A 74 11.28 -26.48 -5.53
CA LYS A 74 9.94 -25.96 -5.33
C LYS A 74 9.31 -25.52 -6.66
N VAL A 75 7.99 -25.53 -6.68
CA VAL A 75 7.15 -25.06 -7.80
C VAL A 75 6.24 -23.98 -7.29
N GLY A 76 5.98 -22.94 -8.09
CA GLY A 76 5.06 -21.87 -7.76
C GLY A 76 5.67 -20.48 -7.76
N PHE A 77 5.00 -19.57 -7.06
CA PHE A 77 5.39 -18.16 -6.96
C PHE A 77 6.02 -17.87 -5.59
N PHE A 78 7.17 -17.21 -5.61
CA PHE A 78 7.93 -16.86 -4.41
C PHE A 78 8.33 -15.40 -4.48
N SER A 79 8.40 -14.71 -3.36
CA SER A 79 8.88 -13.33 -3.27
C SER A 79 10.04 -13.26 -2.28
N ILE A 80 11.16 -12.69 -2.72
CA ILE A 80 12.32 -12.41 -1.89
C ILE A 80 12.40 -10.90 -1.77
N LYS A 81 12.30 -10.38 -0.55
CA LYS A 81 12.19 -8.96 -0.29
C LYS A 81 13.55 -8.34 0.08
N GLU A 82 13.73 -7.08 -0.31
CA GLU A 82 14.82 -6.21 0.14
C GLU A 82 16.22 -6.77 -0.13
N ILE A 83 16.47 -7.29 -1.32
CA ILE A 83 17.78 -7.79 -1.73
C ILE A 83 18.65 -6.61 -2.21
N PRO A 84 19.82 -6.38 -1.56
CA PRO A 84 20.75 -5.37 -2.05
C PRO A 84 21.40 -5.85 -3.35
N LEU A 85 21.21 -5.06 -4.40
CA LEU A 85 21.89 -5.21 -5.67
C LEU A 85 22.85 -4.02 -5.89
N PHE A 86 23.32 -3.81 -7.11
CA PHE A 86 24.26 -2.74 -7.43
C PHE A 86 23.87 -1.36 -6.89
N ASN A 87 24.87 -0.55 -6.56
CA ASN A 87 24.75 0.86 -6.14
C ASN A 87 23.88 1.09 -4.90
N ASP A 88 23.93 0.21 -3.93
CA ASP A 88 23.15 0.30 -2.69
C ASP A 88 21.62 0.38 -2.88
N LYS A 89 21.15 -0.03 -4.04
CA LYS A 89 19.72 -0.16 -4.31
C LYS A 89 19.21 -1.51 -3.87
N TYR A 90 18.01 -1.51 -3.29
CA TYR A 90 17.34 -2.73 -2.87
C TYR A 90 16.22 -3.09 -3.84
N TYR A 91 16.00 -4.38 -4.02
CA TYR A 91 14.99 -4.91 -4.93
C TYR A 91 14.15 -5.98 -4.24
N ASP A 92 12.85 -5.94 -4.53
CA ASP A 92 11.97 -7.08 -4.31
C ASP A 92 12.04 -7.96 -5.56
N ILE A 93 12.32 -9.24 -5.37
CA ILE A 93 12.49 -10.20 -6.47
C ILE A 93 11.36 -11.23 -6.39
N LYS A 94 10.50 -11.25 -7.39
CA LYS A 94 9.50 -12.30 -7.56
C LYS A 94 10.09 -13.43 -8.37
N CYS A 95 10.04 -14.63 -7.83
CA CYS A 95 10.52 -15.85 -8.49
C CYS A 95 9.33 -16.68 -8.95
N VAL A 96 9.26 -17.00 -10.23
CA VAL A 96 8.27 -17.91 -10.82
C VAL A 96 8.98 -19.20 -11.22
N ILE A 97 8.57 -20.31 -10.63
CA ILE A 97 9.16 -21.62 -10.87
C ILE A 97 8.08 -22.52 -11.45
N PRO A 98 8.14 -22.83 -12.76
CA PRO A 98 7.17 -23.71 -13.40
C PRO A 98 7.33 -25.15 -12.91
N GLU A 99 6.31 -25.98 -13.20
CA GLU A 99 6.31 -27.41 -12.91
C GLU A 99 7.50 -28.13 -13.57
N ASN A 100 7.80 -29.34 -13.11
CA ASN A 100 9.07 -30.05 -13.26
C ASN A 100 9.65 -30.27 -14.67
N GLU A 101 8.95 -29.93 -15.73
CA GLU A 101 9.42 -30.11 -17.10
C GLU A 101 10.45 -29.05 -17.55
N PHE A 102 10.57 -27.94 -16.82
CA PHE A 102 11.43 -26.82 -17.22
C PHE A 102 12.53 -26.60 -16.18
N ASP A 103 13.81 -26.65 -16.62
CA ASP A 103 14.99 -26.38 -15.76
C ASP A 103 15.27 -24.86 -15.61
N PHE A 104 14.24 -24.04 -15.65
CA PHE A 104 14.36 -22.59 -15.57
C PHE A 104 13.49 -22.00 -14.47
N MET A 105 13.95 -20.89 -13.89
CA MET A 105 13.14 -20.00 -13.06
C MET A 105 13.17 -18.59 -13.61
N MET A 106 12.04 -17.89 -13.53
CA MET A 106 11.91 -16.49 -13.92
C MET A 106 11.99 -15.60 -12.69
N LEU A 107 12.83 -14.57 -12.77
CA LEU A 107 12.99 -13.56 -11.75
C LEU A 107 12.47 -12.22 -12.30
N ILE A 108 11.58 -11.58 -11.57
CA ILE A 108 11.04 -10.26 -11.87
C ILE A 108 11.54 -9.31 -10.78
N PHE A 109 12.18 -8.22 -11.17
CA PHE A 109 12.80 -7.27 -10.25
C PHE A 109 11.95 -6.01 -10.14
N SER A 110 11.63 -5.62 -8.93
CA SER A 110 10.98 -4.35 -8.62
C SER A 110 11.89 -3.56 -7.69
N GLU A 111 12.38 -2.40 -8.16
CA GLU A 111 13.20 -1.52 -7.31
C GLU A 111 12.37 -1.07 -6.12
N THR A 112 12.78 -1.45 -4.92
CA THR A 112 12.23 -0.87 -3.71
C THR A 112 12.88 0.48 -3.54
N VAL A 113 12.10 1.53 -3.64
CA VAL A 113 12.54 2.85 -3.21
C VAL A 113 12.87 2.70 -1.72
N THR A 114 14.16 2.51 -1.43
CA THR A 114 14.64 2.44 -0.05
C THR A 114 14.44 3.79 0.61
N SER A 115 13.27 3.97 1.12
CA SER A 115 13.02 4.96 2.15
C SER A 115 13.56 4.53 3.52
N LYS A 116 14.41 3.47 3.59
CA LYS A 116 14.85 2.92 4.88
C LYS A 116 16.06 3.60 5.53
N SER A 117 16.81 4.42 4.83
CA SER A 117 17.97 5.09 5.49
C SER A 117 17.79 6.58 5.77
N SER A 118 16.94 7.28 5.03
CA SER A 118 16.63 8.69 5.33
C SER A 118 15.20 8.88 5.84
N ILE A 119 14.24 8.15 5.25
CA ILE A 119 12.82 8.31 5.60
C ILE A 119 12.45 7.55 6.89
N SER A 120 13.06 6.37 7.18
CA SER A 120 12.78 5.67 8.45
C SER A 120 13.36 6.38 9.66
N ASN A 121 14.56 6.97 9.56
CA ASN A 121 15.10 7.79 10.65
C ASN A 121 14.35 9.11 10.78
N ASP A 122 14.00 9.76 9.66
CA ASP A 122 13.19 10.98 9.71
C ASP A 122 11.76 10.68 10.21
N TYR A 123 11.16 9.53 9.86
CA TYR A 123 9.85 9.15 10.39
C TYR A 123 9.90 8.73 11.88
N LEU A 124 10.96 8.05 12.33
CA LEU A 124 11.12 7.68 13.75
C LEU A 124 11.36 8.92 14.62
N ILE A 125 12.19 9.85 14.17
CA ILE A 125 12.41 11.14 14.86
C ILE A 125 11.13 11.98 14.82
N PHE A 126 10.38 11.96 13.70
CA PHE A 126 9.08 12.59 13.61
C PHE A 126 8.07 11.96 14.59
N ASP A 127 8.01 10.64 14.70
CA ASP A 127 7.02 9.93 15.51
C ASP A 127 7.17 10.30 17.01
N GLU A 128 8.37 10.25 17.60
CA GLU A 128 8.58 10.63 19.01
C GLU A 128 8.35 12.13 19.29
N THR A 129 8.83 12.99 18.39
CA THR A 129 8.67 14.43 18.53
C THR A 129 7.21 14.86 18.37
N PHE A 130 6.46 14.21 17.46
CA PHE A 130 5.03 14.49 17.27
C PHE A 130 4.16 14.02 18.43
N SER A 131 4.53 12.94 19.12
CA SER A 131 3.83 12.51 20.33
C SER A 131 3.84 13.58 21.42
N ILE A 132 5.03 14.10 21.71
CA ILE A 132 5.23 15.15 22.73
C ILE A 132 4.54 16.44 22.29
N LEU A 133 4.74 16.88 21.04
CA LEU A 133 4.12 18.09 20.50
C LEU A 133 2.59 18.00 20.46
N SER A 134 2.03 16.83 20.14
CA SER A 134 0.57 16.64 20.12
C SER A 134 -0.04 16.83 21.51
N HIS A 135 0.59 16.30 22.55
CA HIS A 135 0.15 16.53 23.93
C HIS A 135 0.26 18.00 24.35
N GLU A 136 1.39 18.64 24.05
CA GLU A 136 1.61 20.04 24.41
C GLU A 136 0.73 21.03 23.63
N ILE A 137 0.34 20.70 22.39
CA ILE A 137 -0.56 21.53 21.58
C ILE A 137 -2.04 21.26 21.91
N ASN A 138 -2.43 20.00 22.22
CA ASN A 138 -3.81 19.70 22.62
C ASN A 138 -4.21 20.38 23.93
N ASN A 139 -3.29 20.65 24.84
CA ASN A 139 -3.56 21.35 26.09
C ASN A 139 -4.06 22.77 25.88
N PRO A 140 -3.34 23.69 25.17
CA PRO A 140 -3.83 25.03 24.89
C PRO A 140 -5.08 25.04 24.00
N LEU A 141 -5.20 24.11 23.05
CA LEU A 141 -6.41 24.00 22.23
C LEU A 141 -7.65 23.66 23.07
N SER A 142 -7.51 22.77 24.05
CA SER A 142 -8.60 22.44 24.98
C SER A 142 -8.98 23.66 25.83
N SER A 143 -8.00 24.48 26.26
CA SER A 143 -8.23 25.70 26.97
C SER A 143 -8.96 26.75 26.12
N ILE A 144 -8.54 26.96 24.87
CA ILE A 144 -9.21 27.86 23.91
C ILE A 144 -10.65 27.42 23.64
N LYS A 145 -10.88 26.11 23.45
CA LYS A 145 -12.22 25.55 23.23
C LYS A 145 -13.11 25.77 24.45
N MET A 146 -12.59 25.57 25.65
CA MET A 146 -13.32 25.78 26.90
C MET A 146 -13.66 27.27 27.09
N ALA A 147 -12.71 28.18 26.81
CA ALA A 147 -12.95 29.63 26.85
C ALA A 147 -14.05 30.05 25.86
N ALA A 148 -13.99 29.53 24.61
CA ALA A 148 -15.04 29.78 23.62
C ALA A 148 -16.41 29.29 24.08
N GLN A 149 -16.50 28.11 24.75
CA GLN A 149 -17.74 27.59 25.32
C GLN A 149 -18.29 28.44 26.50
N LEU A 150 -17.41 29.05 27.28
CA LEU A 150 -17.83 29.93 28.36
C LEU A 150 -18.36 31.26 27.80
N ILE A 151 -17.69 31.85 26.83
CA ILE A 151 -18.13 33.07 26.15
C ILE A 151 -19.46 32.84 25.44
N GLU A 152 -19.69 31.68 24.80
CA GLU A 152 -20.94 31.32 24.14
C GLU A 152 -22.17 31.42 25.06
N LYS A 153 -21.99 31.10 26.37
CA LYS A 153 -23.08 31.16 27.36
C LYS A 153 -23.46 32.60 27.79
N THR A 154 -22.59 33.53 27.54
CA THR A 154 -22.75 34.93 28.03
C THR A 154 -22.85 35.96 26.90
N THR A 155 -22.76 35.54 25.65
CA THR A 155 -22.66 36.41 24.48
C THR A 155 -24.01 36.56 23.76
N ALA A 156 -24.31 37.77 23.28
CA ALA A 156 -25.45 38.03 22.41
C ALA A 156 -25.25 37.35 21.02
N ASP A 157 -26.36 37.09 20.31
CA ASP A 157 -26.42 36.32 19.06
C ASP A 157 -25.43 36.77 17.96
N GLU A 158 -25.07 38.04 17.93
CA GLU A 158 -24.18 38.62 16.91
C GLU A 158 -22.74 37.99 16.88
N ASN A 159 -22.28 37.44 17.99
CA ASN A 159 -20.92 36.88 18.09
C ASN A 159 -20.89 35.31 18.07
N LEU A 160 -22.06 34.68 17.98
CA LEU A 160 -22.12 33.20 17.99
C LEU A 160 -21.41 32.57 16.79
N ASP A 161 -21.41 33.22 15.63
CA ASP A 161 -20.70 32.74 14.45
C ASP A 161 -19.18 32.71 14.64
N LEU A 162 -18.61 33.73 15.28
CA LEU A 162 -17.18 33.78 15.60
C LEU A 162 -16.79 32.67 16.61
N ILE A 163 -17.60 32.47 17.62
CA ILE A 163 -17.42 31.42 18.62
C ILE A 163 -17.48 30.04 17.95
N ASN A 164 -18.43 29.82 17.05
CA ASN A 164 -18.54 28.59 16.27
C ASN A 164 -17.31 28.32 15.38
N ILE A 165 -16.77 29.41 14.77
CA ILE A 165 -15.50 29.31 14.00
C ILE A 165 -14.36 28.84 14.92
N ILE A 166 -14.18 29.47 16.07
CA ILE A 166 -13.11 29.11 17.04
C ILE A 166 -13.27 27.64 17.48
N LYS A 167 -14.48 27.20 17.85
CA LYS A 167 -14.76 25.80 18.24
C LYS A 167 -14.47 24.82 17.13
N ASN A 168 -14.84 25.16 15.90
CA ASN A 168 -14.63 24.31 14.74
C ASN A 168 -13.14 24.19 14.38
N GLU A 169 -12.39 25.30 14.37
CA GLU A 169 -10.96 25.28 14.05
C GLU A 169 -10.14 24.61 15.18
N THR A 170 -10.45 24.83 16.45
CA THR A 170 -9.80 24.11 17.55
C THR A 170 -10.07 22.62 17.49
N THR A 171 -11.30 22.21 17.17
CA THR A 171 -11.64 20.78 16.98
C THR A 171 -10.91 20.21 15.76
N ARG A 172 -10.78 20.97 14.68
CA ARG A 172 -10.05 20.57 13.48
C ARG A 172 -8.57 20.36 13.77
N ILE A 173 -7.90 21.28 14.47
CA ILE A 173 -6.48 21.15 14.84
C ILE A 173 -6.29 19.94 15.77
N SER A 174 -7.15 19.75 16.76
CA SER A 174 -7.12 18.58 17.64
C SER A 174 -7.29 17.27 16.85
N THR A 175 -8.15 17.23 15.84
CA THR A 175 -8.35 16.05 14.99
C THR A 175 -7.09 15.76 14.17
N ILE A 176 -6.43 16.78 13.62
CA ILE A 176 -5.17 16.63 12.87
C ILE A 176 -4.08 16.08 13.79
N LEU A 177 -3.91 16.68 14.96
CA LEU A 177 -2.90 16.26 15.94
C LEU A 177 -3.17 14.84 16.46
N ASN A 178 -4.41 14.52 16.79
CA ASN A 178 -4.79 13.17 17.23
C ASN A 178 -4.59 12.14 16.12
N SER A 179 -4.78 12.51 14.86
CA SER A 179 -4.50 11.61 13.72
C SER A 179 -3.02 11.28 13.61
N LEU A 180 -2.15 12.22 13.95
CA LEU A 180 -0.70 12.02 13.99
C LEU A 180 -0.28 11.23 15.25
N TYR A 181 -0.83 11.56 16.40
CA TYR A 181 -0.60 10.87 17.66
C TYR A 181 -1.11 9.43 17.67
N PHE A 182 -2.21 9.15 16.99
CA PHE A 182 -2.79 7.82 16.85
C PHE A 182 -1.84 6.84 16.16
N VAL A 183 -0.92 7.38 15.37
CA VAL A 183 0.11 6.62 14.66
C VAL A 183 1.16 6.07 15.62
N ASP A 184 1.52 6.82 16.66
CA ASP A 184 2.67 6.51 17.51
C ASP A 184 2.33 5.57 18.69
N GLN A 185 1.26 5.84 19.42
CA GLN A 185 0.94 5.06 20.63
C GLN A 185 0.19 3.75 20.38
N LYS A 186 -0.64 3.64 19.35
CA LYS A 186 -1.45 2.44 19.11
C LYS A 186 -0.69 1.27 18.51
N VAL A 187 0.50 1.46 17.99
CA VAL A 187 1.36 0.37 17.48
C VAL A 187 1.61 -0.68 18.55
N ASN A 188 1.83 -0.26 19.78
CA ASN A 188 2.11 -1.16 20.90
C ASN A 188 0.83 -1.73 21.56
N TYR A 189 -0.36 -1.25 21.21
CA TYR A 189 -1.64 -1.60 21.85
C TYR A 189 -2.75 -1.98 20.86
N MET A 190 -2.43 -2.35 19.63
CA MET A 190 -3.44 -2.85 18.70
C MET A 190 -4.06 -4.15 19.22
N ASN A 191 -5.35 -4.09 19.49
CA ASN A 191 -6.14 -5.25 19.92
C ASN A 191 -6.65 -5.99 18.68
N LYS A 192 -5.74 -6.70 17.98
CA LYS A 192 -6.09 -7.50 16.81
C LYS A 192 -6.96 -8.67 17.25
N LYS A 193 -8.11 -8.80 16.61
CA LYS A 193 -9.06 -9.91 16.79
C LYS A 193 -9.50 -10.42 15.43
N LYS A 194 -10.05 -11.62 15.41
CA LYS A 194 -10.68 -12.17 14.21
C LYS A 194 -11.96 -11.39 13.92
N GLU A 195 -11.93 -10.59 12.86
CA GLU A 195 -13.03 -9.75 12.42
C GLU A 195 -13.48 -10.14 11.01
N ASN A 196 -14.78 -9.99 10.75
CA ASN A 196 -15.33 -10.15 9.40
C ASN A 196 -15.16 -8.83 8.63
N ILE A 197 -14.34 -8.84 7.59
CA ILE A 197 -14.03 -7.64 6.81
C ILE A 197 -15.28 -7.03 6.16
N HIS A 198 -16.25 -7.86 5.73
CA HIS A 198 -17.48 -7.39 5.09
C HIS A 198 -18.36 -6.60 6.06
N GLU A 199 -18.42 -7.03 7.32
CA GLU A 199 -19.17 -6.31 8.36
C GLU A 199 -18.57 -4.93 8.62
N LEU A 200 -17.24 -4.83 8.67
CA LEU A 200 -16.54 -3.56 8.85
C LEU A 200 -16.79 -2.60 7.67
N ILE A 201 -16.68 -3.13 6.45
CA ILE A 201 -16.96 -2.37 5.23
C ILE A 201 -18.40 -1.87 5.22
N ARG A 202 -19.38 -2.75 5.45
CA ARG A 202 -20.81 -2.39 5.46
C ARG A 202 -21.14 -1.37 6.54
N TYR A 203 -20.54 -1.49 7.73
CA TYR A 203 -20.70 -0.52 8.80
C TYR A 203 -20.29 0.90 8.35
N CYS A 204 -19.16 1.03 7.64
CA CYS A 204 -18.68 2.32 7.12
C CYS A 204 -19.53 2.82 5.93
N LEU A 205 -19.96 1.93 5.03
CA LEU A 205 -20.82 2.28 3.90
C LEU A 205 -22.18 2.81 4.36
N LEU A 206 -22.78 2.23 5.41
CA LEU A 206 -24.02 2.70 5.99
C LEU A 206 -23.95 4.14 6.52
N LYS A 207 -22.81 4.56 7.09
CA LYS A 207 -22.60 5.94 7.53
C LYS A 207 -22.64 6.93 6.36
N ILE A 208 -22.12 6.54 5.21
CA ILE A 208 -22.06 7.39 4.01
C ILE A 208 -23.43 7.47 3.34
N LYS A 209 -24.12 6.33 3.23
CA LYS A 209 -25.45 6.25 2.63
C LYS A 209 -26.45 7.19 3.32
N LYS A 210 -26.34 7.33 4.65
CA LYS A 210 -27.17 8.26 5.44
C LYS A 210 -26.92 9.74 5.11
N LYS A 211 -25.79 10.09 4.49
CA LYS A 211 -25.43 11.50 4.22
C LYS A 211 -25.96 12.02 2.89
N LYS A 212 -26.20 11.14 1.88
CA LYS A 212 -26.79 11.56 0.58
C LYS A 212 -27.34 10.36 -0.24
N ASP A 213 -28.54 10.56 -0.80
CA ASP A 213 -29.28 9.57 -1.61
C ASP A 213 -28.77 9.39 -3.06
N LYS A 214 -27.78 10.17 -3.49
CA LYS A 214 -27.34 10.22 -4.90
C LYS A 214 -26.08 9.38 -5.22
N LEU A 215 -25.44 8.75 -4.25
CA LEU A 215 -24.28 7.90 -4.48
C LEU A 215 -24.73 6.44 -4.62
N GLN A 216 -24.49 5.84 -5.78
CA GLN A 216 -24.72 4.41 -5.97
C GLN A 216 -23.61 3.62 -5.28
N ILE A 217 -23.95 2.78 -4.32
CA ILE A 217 -23.01 1.85 -3.66
C ILE A 217 -23.16 0.48 -4.32
N ILE A 218 -22.05 -0.08 -4.80
CA ILE A 218 -21.99 -1.40 -5.43
C ILE A 218 -21.12 -2.30 -4.59
N GLU A 219 -21.71 -3.32 -3.96
CA GLU A 219 -21.01 -4.33 -3.18
C GLU A 219 -20.80 -5.59 -4.02
N ASN A 220 -19.56 -6.00 -4.21
CA ASN A 220 -19.19 -7.23 -4.90
C ASN A 220 -18.25 -8.05 -4.00
N PHE A 221 -18.85 -8.75 -3.04
CA PHE A 221 -18.13 -9.44 -1.98
C PHE A 221 -18.02 -10.94 -2.27
N ASP A 222 -16.80 -11.47 -2.14
CA ASP A 222 -16.55 -12.90 -2.13
C ASP A 222 -17.04 -13.50 -0.79
N PRO A 223 -18.12 -14.32 -0.79
CA PRO A 223 -18.69 -14.86 0.44
C PRO A 223 -17.80 -15.90 1.13
N SER A 224 -16.77 -16.40 0.45
CA SER A 224 -15.88 -17.44 0.96
C SER A 224 -14.75 -16.91 1.85
N LEU A 225 -14.63 -15.58 2.00
CA LEU A 225 -13.54 -14.98 2.76
C LEU A 225 -13.61 -15.33 4.24
N PRO A 226 -12.51 -15.83 4.82
CA PRO A 226 -12.41 -16.07 6.25
C PRO A 226 -12.28 -14.75 7.04
N SER A 227 -12.49 -14.83 8.36
CA SER A 227 -12.18 -13.72 9.27
C SER A 227 -10.68 -13.46 9.30
N ILE A 228 -10.27 -12.19 9.43
CA ILE A 228 -8.87 -11.74 9.49
C ILE A 228 -8.53 -11.17 10.87
N GLU A 229 -7.25 -11.28 11.26
CA GLU A 229 -6.75 -10.71 12.51
C GLU A 229 -6.41 -9.22 12.33
N VAL A 230 -7.34 -8.35 12.73
CA VAL A 230 -7.20 -6.89 12.61
C VAL A 230 -7.73 -6.16 13.85
N ASP A 231 -7.23 -4.95 14.06
CA ASP A 231 -7.84 -4.00 15.00
C ASP A 231 -9.07 -3.36 14.36
N LYS A 232 -10.23 -3.64 14.91
CA LYS A 232 -11.54 -3.19 14.41
C LYS A 232 -11.62 -1.68 14.21
N ASN A 233 -11.19 -0.92 15.21
CA ASN A 233 -11.30 0.55 15.20
C ASN A 233 -10.38 1.17 14.15
N SER A 234 -9.18 0.63 14.02
CA SER A 234 -8.20 1.05 13.02
C SER A 234 -8.70 0.75 11.61
N MET A 235 -9.29 -0.43 11.37
CA MET A 235 -9.85 -0.77 10.07
C MET A 235 -11.08 0.07 9.71
N ILE A 236 -11.95 0.36 10.68
CA ILE A 236 -13.06 1.33 10.48
C ILE A 236 -12.49 2.68 10.04
N GLN A 237 -11.42 3.15 10.66
CA GLN A 237 -10.78 4.41 10.32
C GLN A 237 -10.16 4.37 8.89
N VAL A 238 -9.60 3.23 8.46
CA VAL A 238 -9.14 3.03 7.08
C VAL A 238 -10.29 3.21 6.10
N PHE A 239 -11.40 2.48 6.30
CA PHE A 239 -12.54 2.55 5.39
C PHE A 239 -13.23 3.90 5.42
N ASP A 240 -13.43 4.50 6.59
CA ASP A 240 -14.02 5.84 6.73
C ASP A 240 -13.19 6.89 5.95
N ASN A 241 -11.84 6.88 6.07
CA ASN A 241 -10.98 7.81 5.33
C ASN A 241 -11.06 7.62 3.82
N ILE A 242 -11.03 6.38 3.33
CA ILE A 242 -11.10 6.09 1.89
C ILE A 242 -12.48 6.48 1.34
N PHE A 243 -13.55 6.05 2.01
CA PHE A 243 -14.91 6.29 1.55
C PHE A 243 -15.31 7.78 1.60
N ILE A 244 -14.86 8.52 2.63
CA ILE A 244 -15.05 9.97 2.69
C ILE A 244 -14.31 10.65 1.54
N ASN A 245 -13.07 10.23 1.24
CA ASN A 245 -12.32 10.77 0.12
C ASN A 245 -13.02 10.52 -1.22
N SER A 246 -13.50 9.30 -1.46
CA SER A 246 -14.27 8.96 -2.66
C SER A 246 -15.58 9.75 -2.74
N PHE A 247 -16.25 9.90 -1.62
CA PHE A 247 -17.48 10.72 -1.54
C PHE A 247 -17.23 12.19 -1.86
N GLU A 248 -16.19 12.78 -1.29
CA GLU A 248 -15.84 14.20 -1.53
C GLU A 248 -15.31 14.46 -2.94
N SER A 249 -14.71 13.44 -3.58
CA SER A 249 -14.24 13.53 -4.97
C SER A 249 -15.37 13.40 -5.99
N SER A 250 -16.53 12.88 -5.56
CA SER A 250 -17.68 12.72 -6.45
C SER A 250 -18.26 14.09 -6.86
N ASN A 251 -18.22 14.37 -8.15
CA ASN A 251 -18.72 15.63 -8.72
C ASN A 251 -20.25 15.70 -8.77
N PHE A 252 -20.97 14.84 -8.00
CA PHE A 252 -22.44 14.77 -7.97
C PHE A 252 -23.11 14.81 -9.35
N SER A 253 -22.40 14.34 -10.39
CA SER A 253 -23.03 14.01 -11.67
C SER A 253 -24.08 12.92 -11.42
N ASN A 254 -25.09 12.84 -12.27
CA ASN A 254 -26.23 11.92 -12.09
C ASN A 254 -25.86 10.42 -11.98
N PHE A 255 -24.57 10.05 -12.09
CA PHE A 255 -24.03 8.69 -12.07
C PHE A 255 -22.76 8.56 -11.24
N SER A 256 -22.76 9.07 -10.00
CA SER A 256 -21.63 8.82 -9.10
C SER A 256 -21.77 7.45 -8.42
N TYR A 257 -20.71 6.62 -8.44
CA TYR A 257 -20.71 5.33 -7.78
C TYR A 257 -19.46 5.13 -6.90
N LEU A 258 -19.64 4.29 -5.90
CA LEU A 258 -18.58 3.71 -5.06
C LEU A 258 -18.74 2.20 -5.11
N LYS A 259 -17.78 1.51 -5.74
CA LYS A 259 -17.78 0.05 -5.86
C LYS A 259 -16.73 -0.52 -4.92
N VAL A 260 -17.12 -1.51 -4.12
CA VAL A 260 -16.23 -2.24 -3.23
C VAL A 260 -16.28 -3.72 -3.61
N THR A 261 -15.11 -4.25 -3.97
CA THR A 261 -14.93 -5.66 -4.34
C THR A 261 -13.99 -6.31 -3.34
N THR A 262 -14.29 -7.53 -2.92
CA THR A 262 -13.39 -8.33 -2.08
C THR A 262 -13.08 -9.65 -2.75
N GLU A 263 -11.82 -10.10 -2.69
CA GLU A 263 -11.35 -11.31 -3.35
C GLU A 263 -10.34 -12.03 -2.47
N PHE A 264 -10.33 -13.37 -2.55
CA PHE A 264 -9.30 -14.19 -1.92
C PHE A 264 -8.08 -14.29 -2.84
N LEU A 265 -6.91 -13.92 -2.35
CA LEU A 265 -5.66 -14.12 -3.06
C LEU A 265 -4.91 -15.31 -2.45
N PHE A 266 -4.72 -16.36 -3.24
CA PHE A 266 -3.89 -17.49 -2.89
C PHE A 266 -2.43 -17.05 -2.73
N GLY A 267 -1.81 -17.55 -1.66
CA GLY A 267 -0.58 -17.00 -1.15
C GLY A 267 0.62 -17.02 -2.05
N GLU A 268 1.27 -15.89 -2.13
CA GLU A 268 2.69 -15.82 -2.40
C GLU A 268 3.46 -16.43 -1.22
N THR A 269 4.38 -17.35 -1.49
CA THR A 269 5.28 -17.84 -0.45
C THR A 269 6.33 -16.74 -0.21
N ILE A 270 6.26 -16.07 0.93
CA ILE A 270 7.24 -15.05 1.31
C ILE A 270 8.43 -15.76 1.96
N ILE A 271 9.58 -15.63 1.35
CA ILE A 271 10.85 -16.05 1.95
C ILE A 271 11.43 -14.84 2.66
N ILE A 272 11.48 -14.95 3.99
CA ILE A 272 12.11 -13.91 4.80
C ILE A 272 13.59 -14.32 4.96
N PRO A 273 14.55 -13.46 4.56
CA PRO A 273 15.97 -13.74 4.78
C PRO A 273 16.22 -14.06 6.27
N ASN A 274 17.01 -15.10 6.56
CA ASN A 274 17.35 -15.59 7.90
C ASN A 274 16.25 -16.33 8.69
N ILE A 275 15.09 -16.63 8.12
CA ILE A 275 14.08 -17.49 8.73
C ILE A 275 13.98 -18.80 7.93
N LYS A 276 14.25 -19.94 8.57
CA LYS A 276 14.22 -21.27 7.93
C LYS A 276 12.85 -21.72 7.40
N ASN A 277 11.76 -21.00 7.70
CA ASN A 277 10.41 -21.36 7.29
C ASN A 277 9.86 -20.35 6.29
N SER A 278 9.60 -20.79 5.07
CA SER A 278 8.79 -20.04 4.12
C SER A 278 7.33 -20.00 4.60
N LEU A 279 6.81 -18.81 4.89
CA LEU A 279 5.42 -18.65 5.27
C LEU A 279 4.57 -18.50 4.00
N LYS A 280 3.66 -19.45 3.73
CA LYS A 280 2.54 -19.19 2.81
C LYS A 280 1.58 -18.23 3.49
N LYS A 281 1.50 -16.99 3.04
CA LYS A 281 0.49 -16.05 3.50
C LYS A 281 -0.57 -15.89 2.42
N ASN A 282 -1.78 -16.29 2.74
CA ASN A 282 -2.94 -15.92 1.94
C ASN A 282 -3.34 -14.48 2.28
N TYR A 283 -4.03 -13.83 1.36
CA TYR A 283 -4.42 -12.44 1.52
C TYR A 283 -5.88 -12.26 1.14
N ILE A 284 -6.49 -11.25 1.75
CA ILE A 284 -7.73 -10.65 1.25
C ILE A 284 -7.35 -9.39 0.47
N LEU A 285 -7.84 -9.29 -0.75
CA LEU A 285 -7.78 -8.07 -1.55
C LEU A 285 -9.11 -7.34 -1.43
N VAL A 286 -9.07 -6.10 -0.95
CA VAL A 286 -10.19 -5.17 -0.97
C VAL A 286 -9.91 -4.11 -2.02
N THR A 287 -10.71 -4.07 -3.08
CA THR A 287 -10.64 -3.08 -4.15
C THR A 287 -11.77 -2.08 -3.99
N ILE A 288 -11.43 -0.81 -3.87
CA ILE A 288 -12.37 0.31 -3.73
C ILE A 288 -12.21 1.20 -4.96
N GLU A 289 -13.29 1.37 -5.71
CA GLU A 289 -13.31 2.12 -6.97
C GLU A 289 -14.37 3.22 -6.92
N ASP A 290 -13.98 4.44 -7.28
CA ASP A 290 -14.90 5.56 -7.46
C ASP A 290 -14.70 6.21 -8.83
N ASN A 291 -15.77 6.84 -9.34
CA ASN A 291 -15.76 7.63 -10.57
C ASN A 291 -15.76 9.13 -10.29
N GLY A 292 -14.99 9.56 -9.30
CA GLY A 292 -14.84 10.96 -8.92
C GLY A 292 -13.99 11.79 -9.88
N SER A 293 -13.36 12.83 -9.36
CA SER A 293 -12.48 13.73 -10.14
C SER A 293 -11.13 13.11 -10.53
N GLY A 294 -10.80 11.95 -9.99
CA GLY A 294 -9.50 11.31 -10.18
C GLY A 294 -8.35 12.00 -9.43
N ILE A 295 -7.16 11.42 -9.54
CA ILE A 295 -5.90 11.93 -8.97
C ILE A 295 -4.92 12.16 -10.12
N LYS A 296 -4.29 13.33 -10.17
CA LYS A 296 -3.27 13.62 -11.19
C LYS A 296 -2.07 12.70 -11.02
N LYS A 297 -1.46 12.23 -12.11
CA LYS A 297 -0.28 11.35 -12.08
C LYS A 297 0.87 11.93 -11.25
N SER A 298 1.09 13.23 -11.30
CA SER A 298 2.11 13.95 -10.50
C SER A 298 1.88 13.90 -8.99
N ASP A 299 0.67 13.60 -8.56
CA ASP A 299 0.25 13.65 -7.17
C ASP A 299 0.11 12.25 -6.54
N ILE A 300 0.03 11.18 -7.36
CA ILE A 300 -0.16 9.80 -6.88
C ILE A 300 0.92 9.39 -5.86
N GLU A 301 2.17 9.76 -6.08
CA GLU A 301 3.26 9.46 -5.13
C GLU A 301 3.17 10.30 -3.85
N LYS A 302 2.53 11.48 -3.93
CA LYS A 302 2.45 12.45 -2.83
C LYS A 302 1.25 12.25 -1.92
N ILE A 303 0.19 11.55 -2.38
CA ILE A 303 -1.05 11.40 -1.60
C ILE A 303 -0.88 10.72 -0.25
N PHE A 304 0.23 10.00 -0.07
CA PHE A 304 0.60 9.35 1.19
C PHE A 304 1.58 10.17 2.04
N ILE A 305 2.01 11.36 1.58
CA ILE A 305 2.83 12.27 2.36
C ILE A 305 1.90 13.01 3.34
N PRO A 306 2.25 13.10 4.63
CA PRO A 306 1.43 13.83 5.60
C PRO A 306 1.27 15.29 5.19
N PHE A 307 0.08 15.85 5.41
CA PHE A 307 -0.33 17.21 5.07
C PHE A 307 -0.46 17.52 3.57
N PHE A 308 -0.17 16.58 2.69
CA PHE A 308 -0.42 16.77 1.27
C PHE A 308 -1.92 16.67 0.98
N SER A 309 -2.49 17.73 0.41
CA SER A 309 -3.90 17.78 0.00
C SER A 309 -4.08 18.69 -1.21
N THR A 310 -4.86 18.23 -2.18
CA THR A 310 -5.31 19.05 -3.32
C THR A 310 -6.64 19.77 -3.02
N LYS A 311 -7.26 19.46 -1.87
CA LYS A 311 -8.55 20.04 -1.45
C LYS A 311 -8.32 21.29 -0.60
N LYS A 312 -9.09 22.38 -0.85
CA LYS A 312 -8.99 23.65 -0.10
C LYS A 312 -9.20 23.50 1.42
N ARG A 313 -9.94 22.50 1.87
CA ARG A 313 -10.23 22.22 3.30
C ARG A 313 -9.77 20.83 3.75
N GLY A 314 -8.94 20.13 2.96
CA GLY A 314 -8.43 18.82 3.31
C GLY A 314 -7.27 18.91 4.31
N SER A 315 -7.26 18.06 5.35
CA SER A 315 -6.17 17.99 6.31
C SER A 315 -4.89 17.38 5.73
N GLY A 316 -4.99 16.61 4.64
CA GLY A 316 -3.87 15.87 4.04
C GLY A 316 -3.33 14.71 4.88
N VAL A 317 -4.03 14.31 5.96
CA VAL A 317 -3.57 13.25 6.88
C VAL A 317 -4.27 11.92 6.63
N GLY A 318 -5.45 11.93 6.01
CA GLY A 318 -6.30 10.73 5.89
C GLY A 318 -5.63 9.54 5.18
N LEU A 319 -5.08 9.73 3.97
CA LEU A 319 -4.42 8.63 3.22
C LEU A 319 -3.06 8.24 3.82
N PHE A 320 -2.33 9.18 4.42
CA PHE A 320 -1.13 8.87 5.20
C PHE A 320 -1.46 7.90 6.33
N LEU A 321 -2.51 8.17 7.10
CA LEU A 321 -2.98 7.32 8.19
C LEU A 321 -3.42 5.94 7.68
N VAL A 322 -4.16 5.89 6.56
CA VAL A 322 -4.53 4.64 5.90
C VAL A 322 -3.29 3.79 5.61
N LYS A 323 -2.26 4.36 4.98
CA LYS A 323 -1.01 3.66 4.68
C LYS A 323 -0.34 3.13 5.94
N LYS A 324 -0.27 3.94 7.00
CA LYS A 324 0.30 3.54 8.30
C LYS A 324 -0.47 2.37 8.91
N ILE A 325 -1.79 2.46 9.02
CA ILE A 325 -2.63 1.39 9.59
C ILE A 325 -2.50 0.10 8.80
N ILE A 326 -2.53 0.16 7.47
CA ILE A 326 -2.38 -1.03 6.61
C ILE A 326 -1.01 -1.67 6.80
N ASN A 327 0.07 -0.87 6.85
CA ASN A 327 1.42 -1.38 7.11
C ASN A 327 1.52 -2.07 8.49
N TYR A 328 0.88 -1.54 9.53
CA TYR A 328 0.84 -2.17 10.87
C TYR A 328 0.07 -3.49 10.91
N HIS A 329 -0.85 -3.67 9.96
CA HIS A 329 -1.51 -4.96 9.75
C HIS A 329 -0.71 -5.87 8.79
N ASN A 330 0.56 -5.52 8.49
CA ASN A 330 1.41 -6.23 7.52
C ASN A 330 0.76 -6.34 6.13
N GLY A 331 -0.11 -5.39 5.79
CA GLY A 331 -0.78 -5.28 4.51
C GLY A 331 -0.05 -4.33 3.56
N GLU A 332 -0.57 -4.24 2.35
CA GLU A 332 -0.09 -3.35 1.31
C GLU A 332 -1.25 -2.48 0.79
N ILE A 333 -0.96 -1.23 0.44
CA ILE A 333 -1.90 -0.33 -0.21
C ILE A 333 -1.32 0.15 -1.54
N SER A 334 -2.13 0.11 -2.58
CA SER A 334 -1.80 0.70 -3.88
C SER A 334 -2.95 1.54 -4.40
N VAL A 335 -2.61 2.59 -5.15
CA VAL A 335 -3.57 3.52 -5.75
C VAL A 335 -3.25 3.66 -7.23
N ASN A 336 -4.28 3.50 -8.03
CA ASN A 336 -4.24 3.80 -9.46
C ASN A 336 -5.36 4.78 -9.76
N SER A 337 -5.08 5.82 -10.51
CA SER A 337 -6.09 6.77 -10.95
C SER A 337 -5.83 7.18 -12.39
N ASN A 338 -6.86 7.09 -13.20
CA ASN A 338 -6.94 7.74 -14.50
C ASN A 338 -7.98 8.87 -14.40
N ASN A 339 -8.05 9.74 -15.38
CA ASN A 339 -8.76 11.05 -15.32
C ASN A 339 -10.22 11.03 -14.79
N LYS A 340 -10.82 9.87 -14.50
CA LYS A 340 -12.23 9.75 -14.04
C LYS A 340 -12.48 8.59 -13.07
N ILE A 341 -11.51 7.72 -12.86
CA ILE A 341 -11.69 6.54 -11.99
C ILE A 341 -10.49 6.49 -11.05
N THR A 342 -10.76 6.39 -9.75
CA THR A 342 -9.74 6.10 -8.74
C THR A 342 -9.97 4.71 -8.20
N THR A 343 -8.93 3.90 -8.18
CA THR A 343 -8.94 2.55 -7.64
C THR A 343 -7.92 2.44 -6.53
N ILE A 344 -8.38 2.14 -5.33
CA ILE A 344 -7.53 1.86 -4.16
C ILE A 344 -7.62 0.36 -3.88
N LYS A 345 -6.47 -0.30 -3.78
CA LYS A 345 -6.38 -1.72 -3.44
C LYS A 345 -5.67 -1.88 -2.11
N LEU A 346 -6.31 -2.61 -1.20
CA LEU A 346 -5.78 -3.00 0.10
C LEU A 346 -5.55 -4.51 0.10
N LYS A 347 -4.31 -4.94 0.32
CA LYS A 347 -3.94 -6.35 0.43
C LYS A 347 -3.66 -6.64 1.90
N LEU A 348 -4.49 -7.46 2.53
CA LEU A 348 -4.43 -7.76 3.97
C LEU A 348 -4.08 -9.23 4.17
N PRO A 349 -3.07 -9.57 5.01
CA PRO A 349 -2.70 -10.97 5.28
C PRO A 349 -3.75 -11.67 6.12
N LEU A 350 -3.89 -12.98 5.88
CA LEU A 350 -4.72 -13.90 6.64
C LEU A 350 -3.93 -14.60 7.74
#